data_8f58788bad6d64410491259f7cc87500
#
_entry.id   8f58788bad6d64410491259f7cc87500
#
_cell.length_a   1.000
_cell.length_b   1.000
_cell.length_c   1.000
_cell.angle_alpha   90.00
_cell.angle_beta   90.00
_cell.angle_gamma   90.00
#
_symmetry.space_group_name_H-M   'P 1'
#
loop_
_entity.id
_entity.type
_entity.pdbx_description
1 polymer ?
#
loop_
_entity_poly.entity_id
_entity_poly.type
_entity_poly.pdbx_seq_one_letter_code
_entity_poly.pdbx_strand_id
1 'polypeptide(L)'
;MKIRLPHAPYIANKIAIDILNCGFVTMLKGLEPIVKVAEDLIVADIKQETALEERVTEILEQNEDEMEFQRVDRRNMFWLIKKKLAKEYGVILSYEDRYNELAHHILETSWKNNLIEYAVSENRVHQNYQDSAIADKHFLIPTTHHQQSK
;
A
#
# COMPACT_ATOMS: atom_id res chain seq x y z
N MET A 1 -0.95 1.15 -10.86
CA MET A 1 -0.81 -0.19 -11.41
C MET A 1 -1.08 -1.24 -10.34
N LYS A 2 -1.85 -2.27 -10.68
CA LYS A 2 -2.25 -3.29 -9.73
C LYS A 2 -1.19 -4.38 -9.61
N ILE A 3 -0.74 -4.67 -8.39
CA ILE A 3 0.20 -5.77 -8.16
C ILE A 3 -0.61 -7.05 -8.00
N ARG A 4 -0.23 -8.08 -8.74
CA ARG A 4 -0.89 -9.38 -8.65
C ARG A 4 -0.16 -10.27 -7.66
N LEU A 5 -0.91 -11.17 -7.03
CA LEU A 5 -0.36 -12.03 -5.99
C LEU A 5 0.91 -12.77 -6.41
N PRO A 6 0.99 -13.37 -7.61
CA PRO A 6 2.23 -14.08 -7.99
C PRO A 6 3.45 -13.18 -8.10
N HIS A 7 3.25 -11.87 -8.24
CA HIS A 7 4.36 -10.94 -8.37
C HIS A 7 4.81 -10.36 -7.03
N ALA A 8 4.09 -10.66 -5.95
CA ALA A 8 4.41 -10.09 -4.65
C ALA A 8 5.84 -10.36 -4.20
N PRO A 9 6.38 -11.59 -4.33
CA PRO A 9 7.76 -11.83 -3.91
C PRO A 9 8.77 -10.98 -4.68
N TYR A 10 8.57 -10.85 -5.98
CA TYR A 10 9.45 -10.05 -6.82
C TYR A 10 9.43 -8.58 -6.42
N ILE A 11 8.24 -8.03 -6.22
CA ILE A 11 8.08 -6.63 -5.83
C ILE A 11 8.66 -6.40 -4.43
N ALA A 12 8.43 -7.34 -3.53
CA ALA A 12 8.97 -7.25 -2.17
C ALA A 12 10.49 -7.20 -2.18
N ASN A 13 11.11 -8.05 -3.00
CA ASN A 13 12.55 -8.08 -3.11
C ASN A 13 13.08 -6.76 -3.68
N LYS A 14 12.41 -6.22 -4.69
CA LYS A 14 12.80 -4.96 -5.29
C LYS A 14 12.70 -3.81 -4.28
N ILE A 15 11.63 -3.76 -3.52
CA ILE A 15 11.47 -2.72 -2.50
C ILE A 15 12.57 -2.83 -1.44
N ALA A 16 12.87 -4.03 -1.00
CA ALA A 16 13.92 -4.23 -0.01
C ALA A 16 15.28 -3.77 -0.53
N ILE A 17 15.58 -4.05 -1.79
CA ILE A 17 16.83 -3.60 -2.41
C ILE A 17 16.86 -2.08 -2.51
N ASP A 18 15.74 -1.46 -2.87
CA ASP A 18 15.64 0.00 -2.93
C ASP A 18 15.89 0.62 -1.55
N ILE A 19 15.36 0.00 -0.51
CA ILE A 19 15.60 0.45 0.87
C ILE A 19 17.07 0.33 1.22
N LEU A 20 17.70 -0.80 0.86
CA LEU A 20 19.12 -0.99 1.12
C LEU A 20 19.96 0.12 0.48
N ASN A 21 19.57 0.55 -0.70
CA ASN A 21 20.34 1.52 -1.48
C ASN A 21 19.92 2.97 -1.27
N CYS A 22 18.96 3.23 -0.38
CA CYS A 22 18.43 4.60 -0.25
C CYS A 22 19.35 5.56 0.48
N GLY A 23 20.29 5.05 1.25
CA GLY A 23 21.23 5.88 1.99
C GLY A 23 20.73 6.36 3.34
N PHE A 24 19.48 6.10 3.68
CA PHE A 24 18.90 6.54 4.95
C PHE A 24 18.95 5.47 6.04
N VAL A 25 19.06 4.22 5.66
CA VAL A 25 18.92 3.13 6.64
C VAL A 25 20.08 2.17 6.55
N THR A 26 20.35 1.54 7.67
CA THR A 26 21.28 0.42 7.78
C THR A 26 20.46 -0.81 8.12
N MET A 27 20.68 -1.90 7.40
CA MET A 27 20.01 -3.15 7.69
C MET A 27 20.74 -3.87 8.80
N LEU A 28 20.03 -4.13 9.88
CA LEU A 28 20.64 -4.73 11.07
C LEU A 28 20.70 -6.25 10.99
N LYS A 29 19.82 -6.87 10.23
CA LYS A 29 19.72 -8.32 10.13
C LYS A 29 19.69 -8.79 8.68
N GLY A 30 20.25 -8.00 7.78
CA GLY A 30 20.30 -8.34 6.37
C GLY A 30 19.03 -8.04 5.60
N LEU A 31 19.03 -8.45 4.36
CA LEU A 31 17.95 -8.14 3.42
C LEU A 31 16.72 -9.02 3.61
N GLU A 32 16.94 -10.31 3.88
CA GLU A 32 15.86 -11.30 3.90
C GLU A 32 14.68 -10.95 4.81
N PRO A 33 14.90 -10.54 6.08
CA PRO A 33 13.76 -10.21 6.94
C PRO A 33 12.93 -9.04 6.40
N ILE A 34 13.57 -8.10 5.71
CA ILE A 34 12.87 -6.95 5.15
C ILE A 34 12.06 -7.38 3.93
N VAL A 35 12.59 -8.28 3.12
CA VAL A 35 11.84 -8.87 2.02
C VAL A 35 10.58 -9.55 2.55
N LYS A 36 10.72 -10.27 3.66
CA LYS A 36 9.58 -10.97 4.27
C LYS A 36 8.52 -10.00 4.75
N VAL A 37 8.91 -8.92 5.42
CA VAL A 37 7.98 -7.88 5.86
C VAL A 37 7.26 -7.29 4.65
N ALA A 38 8.00 -6.95 3.62
CA ALA A 38 7.42 -6.35 2.42
C ALA A 38 6.45 -7.31 1.75
N GLU A 39 6.81 -8.57 1.63
CA GLU A 39 5.94 -9.55 0.99
C GLU A 39 4.65 -9.74 1.79
N ASP A 40 4.74 -9.86 3.11
CA ASP A 40 3.56 -10.05 3.95
C ASP A 40 2.60 -8.87 3.83
N LEU A 41 3.14 -7.65 3.81
CA LEU A 41 2.30 -6.47 3.70
C LEU A 41 1.68 -6.31 2.31
N ILE A 42 2.43 -6.64 1.26
CA ILE A 42 1.91 -6.62 -0.10
C ILE A 42 0.79 -7.64 -0.26
N VAL A 43 0.99 -8.85 0.24
CA VAL A 43 -0.02 -9.91 0.16
C VAL A 43 -1.28 -9.50 0.91
N ALA A 44 -1.12 -8.91 2.11
CA ALA A 44 -2.26 -8.46 2.89
C ALA A 44 -3.05 -7.38 2.15
N ASP A 45 -2.36 -6.46 1.48
CA ASP A 45 -3.01 -5.41 0.71
C ASP A 45 -3.80 -5.97 -0.48
N ILE A 46 -3.21 -6.94 -1.18
CA ILE A 46 -3.88 -7.59 -2.31
C ILE A 46 -5.15 -8.31 -1.84
N LYS A 47 -5.04 -9.02 -0.72
CA LYS A 47 -6.18 -9.75 -0.17
C LYS A 47 -7.29 -8.82 0.29
N GLN A 48 -6.93 -7.66 0.82
CA GLN A 48 -7.92 -6.67 1.24
C GLN A 48 -8.71 -6.17 0.04
N GLU A 49 -8.04 -5.87 -1.07
CA GLU A 49 -8.74 -5.41 -2.26
C GLU A 49 -9.62 -6.52 -2.84
N THR A 50 -9.12 -7.75 -2.86
CA THR A 50 -9.90 -8.88 -3.35
C THR A 50 -11.17 -9.07 -2.53
N ALA A 51 -11.05 -8.98 -1.21
CA ALA A 51 -12.21 -9.12 -0.33
C ALA A 51 -13.23 -8.01 -0.58
N LEU A 52 -12.75 -6.79 -0.81
CA LEU A 52 -13.61 -5.66 -1.11
C LEU A 52 -14.39 -5.91 -2.41
N GLU A 53 -13.68 -6.36 -3.46
CA GLU A 53 -14.31 -6.61 -4.75
C GLU A 53 -15.30 -7.76 -4.69
N GLU A 54 -15.00 -8.78 -3.90
CA GLU A 54 -15.92 -9.88 -3.70
C GLU A 54 -17.21 -9.41 -3.03
N ARG A 55 -17.07 -8.52 -2.06
CA ARG A 55 -18.24 -7.95 -1.39
C ARG A 55 -19.09 -7.12 -2.35
N VAL A 56 -18.44 -6.35 -3.23
CA VAL A 56 -19.15 -5.59 -4.25
C VAL A 56 -19.94 -6.53 -5.15
N THR A 57 -19.30 -7.61 -5.58
CA THR A 57 -19.95 -8.61 -6.44
C THR A 57 -21.16 -9.25 -5.76
N GLU A 58 -21.03 -9.57 -4.47
CA GLU A 58 -22.16 -10.11 -3.70
C GLU A 58 -23.34 -9.15 -3.68
N ILE A 59 -23.07 -7.88 -3.46
CA ILE A 59 -24.12 -6.86 -3.42
C ILE A 59 -24.81 -6.75 -4.78
N LEU A 60 -24.01 -6.77 -5.85
CA LEU A 60 -24.58 -6.72 -7.19
C LEU A 60 -25.47 -7.93 -7.47
N GLU A 61 -25.01 -9.11 -7.08
CA GLU A 61 -25.78 -10.33 -7.31
C GLU A 61 -27.08 -10.34 -6.52
N GLN A 62 -27.06 -9.81 -5.31
CA GLN A 62 -28.25 -9.73 -4.48
C GLN A 62 -29.30 -8.76 -5.05
N ASN A 63 -28.87 -7.83 -5.89
CA ASN A 63 -29.75 -6.80 -6.45
C ASN A 63 -29.87 -6.89 -7.97
N GLU A 64 -29.53 -8.04 -8.54
CA GLU A 64 -29.47 -8.19 -9.99
C GLU A 64 -30.81 -7.95 -10.67
N ASP A 65 -31.89 -8.50 -10.12
CA ASP A 65 -33.22 -8.32 -10.69
C ASP A 65 -33.64 -6.85 -10.70
N GLU A 66 -33.38 -6.15 -9.60
CA GLU A 66 -33.72 -4.73 -9.48
C GLU A 66 -32.92 -3.90 -10.48
N MET A 67 -31.63 -4.19 -10.62
CA MET A 67 -30.78 -3.48 -11.57
C MET A 67 -31.20 -3.73 -13.01
N GLU A 68 -31.57 -4.97 -13.31
CA GLU A 68 -32.03 -5.31 -14.64
C GLU A 68 -33.34 -4.59 -14.96
N PHE A 69 -34.27 -4.58 -13.99
CA PHE A 69 -35.54 -3.87 -14.13
C PHE A 69 -35.31 -2.39 -14.41
N GLN A 70 -34.37 -1.77 -13.72
CA GLN A 70 -34.10 -0.34 -13.87
C GLN A 70 -33.11 -0.06 -15.00
N ARG A 71 -32.61 -1.06 -15.67
CA ARG A 71 -31.66 -0.96 -16.77
C ARG A 71 -30.39 -0.23 -16.34
N VAL A 72 -29.91 -0.55 -15.15
CA VAL A 72 -28.68 0.05 -14.62
C VAL A 72 -27.47 -0.63 -15.24
N ASP A 73 -26.44 0.16 -15.56
CA ASP A 73 -25.18 -0.34 -16.07
C ASP A 73 -24.43 -1.01 -14.93
N ARG A 74 -24.24 -2.32 -15.03
CA ARG A 74 -23.59 -3.12 -13.99
C ARG A 74 -22.17 -2.65 -13.71
N ARG A 75 -21.44 -2.26 -14.74
CA ARG A 75 -20.05 -1.82 -14.57
C ARG A 75 -19.98 -0.51 -13.77
N ASN A 76 -20.84 0.44 -14.08
CA ASN A 76 -20.90 1.69 -13.33
C ASN A 76 -21.32 1.43 -11.90
N MET A 77 -22.27 0.53 -11.68
CA MET A 77 -22.73 0.18 -10.35
C MET A 77 -21.62 -0.46 -9.52
N PHE A 78 -20.84 -1.34 -10.14
CA PHE A 78 -19.68 -1.95 -9.47
C PHE A 78 -18.76 -0.85 -8.93
N TRP A 79 -18.43 0.12 -9.77
CA TRP A 79 -17.54 1.20 -9.35
C TRP A 79 -18.13 2.06 -8.23
N LEU A 80 -19.41 2.39 -8.33
CA LEU A 80 -20.05 3.21 -7.30
C LEU A 80 -20.07 2.50 -5.95
N ILE A 81 -20.41 1.22 -5.96
CA ILE A 81 -20.45 0.43 -4.73
C ILE A 81 -19.04 0.25 -4.18
N LYS A 82 -18.08 -0.02 -5.05
CA LYS A 82 -16.70 -0.18 -4.62
C LYS A 82 -16.17 1.07 -3.93
N LYS A 83 -16.45 2.24 -4.50
CA LYS A 83 -16.02 3.51 -3.90
C LYS A 83 -16.66 3.72 -2.54
N LYS A 84 -17.94 3.41 -2.41
CA LYS A 84 -18.64 3.58 -1.16
C LYS A 84 -18.09 2.65 -0.08
N LEU A 85 -17.92 1.37 -0.41
CA LEU A 85 -17.39 0.41 0.54
C LEU A 85 -15.94 0.70 0.91
N ALA A 86 -15.15 1.13 -0.06
CA ALA A 86 -13.77 1.50 0.22
C ALA A 86 -13.70 2.62 1.24
N LYS A 87 -14.58 3.60 1.11
CA LYS A 87 -14.64 4.69 2.06
C LYS A 87 -15.04 4.20 3.45
N GLU A 88 -16.03 3.32 3.51
CA GLU A 88 -16.50 2.77 4.79
C GLU A 88 -15.43 1.93 5.48
N TYR A 89 -14.67 1.17 4.72
CA TYR A 89 -13.67 0.27 5.28
C TYR A 89 -12.26 0.88 5.37
N GLY A 90 -12.12 2.12 4.93
CA GLY A 90 -10.82 2.79 4.98
C GLY A 90 -9.82 2.26 3.97
N VAL A 91 -10.30 1.72 2.85
CA VAL A 91 -9.42 1.21 1.80
C VAL A 91 -9.12 2.32 0.81
N ILE A 92 -7.85 2.52 0.52
CA ILE A 92 -7.41 3.52 -0.44
C ILE A 92 -7.51 2.90 -1.83
N LEU A 93 -8.23 3.56 -2.76
CA LEU A 93 -8.42 3.03 -4.10
C LEU A 93 -7.35 3.50 -5.09
N SER A 94 -6.78 4.67 -4.88
CA SER A 94 -5.70 5.13 -5.74
C SER A 94 -4.49 4.24 -5.55
N TYR A 95 -4.04 3.57 -6.60
CA TYR A 95 -2.88 2.68 -6.48
C TYR A 95 -1.62 3.42 -6.09
N GLU A 96 -1.46 4.65 -6.57
CA GLU A 96 -0.31 5.45 -6.18
C GLU A 96 -0.31 5.70 -4.67
N ASP A 97 -1.45 6.13 -4.13
CA ASP A 97 -1.55 6.42 -2.71
C ASP A 97 -1.42 5.14 -1.87
N ARG A 98 -1.98 4.04 -2.37
CA ARG A 98 -1.87 2.74 -1.67
C ARG A 98 -0.42 2.29 -1.57
N TYR A 99 0.33 2.42 -2.66
CA TYR A 99 1.71 1.96 -2.68
C TYR A 99 2.61 2.84 -1.82
N ASN A 100 2.31 4.14 -1.78
CA ASN A 100 3.03 5.03 -0.87
C ASN A 100 2.77 4.65 0.59
N GLU A 101 1.53 4.38 0.91
CA GLU A 101 1.16 3.96 2.27
C GLU A 101 1.79 2.62 2.62
N LEU A 102 1.80 1.71 1.66
CA LEU A 102 2.41 0.40 1.83
C LEU A 102 3.91 0.52 2.09
N ALA A 103 4.60 1.36 1.32
CA ALA A 103 6.02 1.60 1.52
C ALA A 103 6.30 2.18 2.91
N HIS A 104 5.44 3.07 3.38
CA HIS A 104 5.50 3.59 4.74
C HIS A 104 5.43 2.47 5.77
N HIS A 105 4.44 1.60 5.59
CA HIS A 105 4.24 0.50 6.53
C HIS A 105 5.41 -0.47 6.54
N ILE A 106 6.02 -0.70 5.39
CA ILE A 106 7.19 -1.58 5.31
C ILE A 106 8.34 -0.99 6.12
N LEU A 107 8.61 0.30 5.95
CA LEU A 107 9.67 0.95 6.71
C LEU A 107 9.37 0.98 8.20
N GLU A 108 8.15 1.35 8.56
CA GLU A 108 7.76 1.44 9.95
C GLU A 108 7.83 0.08 10.64
N THR A 109 7.31 -0.94 9.99
CA THR A 109 7.32 -2.29 10.55
C THR A 109 8.75 -2.81 10.69
N SER A 110 9.59 -2.55 9.68
CA SER A 110 10.99 -2.96 9.73
C SER A 110 11.72 -2.27 10.88
N TRP A 111 11.44 -1.00 11.09
CA TRP A 111 12.06 -0.24 12.19
C TRP A 111 11.58 -0.75 13.55
N LYS A 112 10.29 -0.98 13.69
CA LYS A 112 9.72 -1.47 14.95
C LYS A 112 10.21 -2.86 15.31
N ASN A 113 10.53 -3.66 14.31
CA ASN A 113 11.05 -5.02 14.53
C ASN A 113 12.57 -5.05 14.61
N ASN A 114 13.20 -3.91 14.67
CA ASN A 114 14.67 -3.78 14.78
C ASN A 114 15.39 -4.41 13.60
N LEU A 115 14.80 -4.32 12.42
CA LEU A 115 15.42 -4.81 11.19
C LEU A 115 16.23 -3.73 10.50
N ILE A 116 15.92 -2.47 10.76
CA ILE A 116 16.64 -1.34 10.21
C ILE A 116 16.92 -0.31 11.30
N GLU A 117 17.93 0.50 11.04
CA GLU A 117 18.27 1.64 11.87
C GLU A 117 18.53 2.80 10.93
N TYR A 118 18.09 3.97 11.30
CA TYR A 118 18.33 5.15 10.46
C TYR A 118 19.78 5.58 10.60
N ALA A 119 20.40 5.80 9.46
CA ALA A 119 21.83 6.10 9.40
C ALA A 119 22.17 7.52 9.80
N VAL A 120 21.18 8.40 9.89
CA VAL A 120 21.37 9.78 10.31
C VAL A 120 20.45 10.06 11.50
N SER A 121 20.61 11.23 12.12
CA SER A 121 19.79 11.56 13.29
C SER A 121 18.32 11.47 12.90
N GLU A 122 17.50 11.09 13.88
CA GLU A 122 16.08 10.94 13.67
C GLU A 122 15.44 12.18 13.08
N ASN A 123 15.81 13.35 13.57
CA ASN A 123 15.29 14.60 13.04
C ASN A 123 15.63 14.80 11.58
N ARG A 124 16.87 14.49 11.20
CA ARG A 124 17.29 14.62 9.81
C ARG A 124 16.56 13.63 8.90
N VAL A 125 16.41 12.42 9.37
CA VAL A 125 15.67 11.42 8.60
C VAL A 125 14.25 11.86 8.40
N HIS A 126 13.62 12.34 9.46
CA HIS A 126 12.24 12.76 9.39
C HIS A 126 12.09 13.96 8.42
N GLN A 127 12.98 14.90 8.48
CA GLN A 127 12.97 16.04 7.58
C GLN A 127 13.17 15.60 6.13
N ASN A 128 14.17 14.76 5.89
CA ASN A 128 14.43 14.26 4.55
C ASN A 128 13.23 13.49 4.01
N TYR A 129 12.60 12.73 4.87
CA TYR A 129 11.44 11.97 4.47
C TYR A 129 10.29 12.89 4.05
N GLN A 130 10.02 13.93 4.81
CA GLN A 130 8.98 14.88 4.47
C GLN A 130 9.27 15.58 3.14
N ASP A 131 10.51 15.98 2.95
CA ASP A 131 10.93 16.62 1.70
C ASP A 131 10.76 15.67 0.52
N SER A 132 11.20 14.45 0.69
CA SER A 132 11.08 13.45 -0.34
C SER A 132 9.63 13.11 -0.67
N ALA A 133 8.81 12.99 0.37
CA ALA A 133 7.41 12.67 0.16
C ALA A 133 6.71 13.72 -0.64
N ILE A 134 7.12 14.94 -0.47
CA ILE A 134 6.53 16.07 -1.17
C ILE A 134 7.13 16.23 -2.55
N ALA A 135 8.44 16.19 -2.63
CA ALA A 135 9.14 16.53 -3.84
C ALA A 135 9.37 15.34 -4.75
N ASP A 136 9.44 14.17 -4.19
CA ASP A 136 9.99 13.06 -4.89
C ASP A 136 9.25 11.77 -4.64
N LYS A 137 8.14 11.66 -5.23
CA LYS A 137 7.27 10.55 -5.01
C LYS A 137 7.76 9.25 -5.58
N HIS A 138 8.73 9.31 -6.44
CA HIS A 138 9.23 8.09 -7.02
C HIS A 138 10.14 7.33 -6.07
N PHE A 139 10.58 7.95 -5.01
CA PHE A 139 11.19 7.16 -3.99
C PHE A 139 10.06 6.44 -3.33
N LEU A 140 10.14 5.20 -3.21
CA LEU A 140 9.09 4.40 -2.73
C LEU A 140 8.50 4.87 -1.47
N ILE A 141 9.16 5.72 -0.86
CA ILE A 141 8.70 6.18 0.33
C ILE A 141 8.55 7.51 0.33
N PRO A 142 8.01 8.15 0.33
CA PRO A 142 7.92 9.48 0.66
C PRO A 142 6.83 9.70 1.38
N THR A 143 6.38 9.92 1.68
CA THR A 143 5.61 10.34 2.39
C THR A 143 4.59 10.56 2.70
N THR A 144 4.03 10.78 2.63
CA THR A 144 3.15 11.25 3.18
C THR A 144 2.44 11.73 3.47
N HIS A 145 1.99 11.72 3.50
CA HIS A 145 1.39 12.32 4.09
C HIS A 145 0.91 12.46 4.65
N HIS A 146 0.96 12.25 4.61
CA HIS A 146 0.64 12.63 5.39
C HIS A 146 0.53 12.58 6.21
N GLN A 147 0.81 12.21 6.24
CA GLN A 147 0.81 12.33 7.02
C GLN A 147 0.86 12.45 7.80
N GLN A 148 1.09 12.31 7.91
CA GLN A 148 1.25 12.53 8.63
C GLN A 148 1.27 12.82 9.44
N SER A 149 1.28 12.65 9.68
CA SER A 149 1.35 12.98 10.36
C SER A 149 1.56 13.13 10.83
N LYS A 150 1.73 13.16 11.00
CA LYS A 150 1.92 13.38 11.22
C LYS A 150 1.84 13.52 11.49
#